data_6037165358d567d06744a594250c1526
#
_entry.id   6037165358d567d06744a594250c1526
#
_cell.length_a   1.000
_cell.length_b   1.000
_cell.length_c   1.000
_cell.angle_alpha   90.00
_cell.angle_beta   90.00
_cell.angle_gamma   90.00
#
_symmetry.space_group_name_H-M   'P 1'
#
loop_
_entity.id
_entity.type
_entity.pdbx_description
1 polymer ?
#
loop_
_entity_poly.entity_id
_entity_poly.type
_entity_poly.pdbx_seq_one_letter_code
_entity_poly.pdbx_strand_id
1 'polypeptide(L)'
;DIYEHSHMMYPGGNCVNLCAYSRMFGANRIAYMGYFGSDDIAEFVISVLQELEIETVKCKQLVGENGWSKCTLNEGDRVFGDYNEGGVRGKTPYILDRFDLEYMKQFDFVHTGNYCYTESQLKPMKEAGIKISFDFSDDSSKEYYEKYAPYVTYAFCSFDGDEDAAKEHLKFMYSLGPELVSLTRGSKGCIMYDGEQFYAQPATMIDEVVDTMGAGDSFLTSFMDCYIDQLKKGVEKPDAIRTSLAEASKFAAHVCTLDGAFGYGRTITREI
;
A
#
# COMPACT_ATOMS: atom_id res chain seq x y z
N ASP A 1 -0.70 -10.67 9.15
CA ASP A 1 0.05 -11.75 8.51
C ASP A 1 0.48 -12.77 9.57
N ILE A 2 0.26 -14.06 9.29
CA ILE A 2 0.49 -15.18 10.19
C ILE A 2 1.65 -16.00 9.67
N TYR A 3 2.75 -16.06 10.42
CA TYR A 3 3.96 -16.80 10.09
C TYR A 3 3.99 -18.12 10.85
N GLU A 4 3.44 -19.18 10.24
CA GLU A 4 3.28 -20.48 10.89
C GLU A 4 4.63 -21.09 11.32
N HIS A 5 5.69 -20.92 10.51
CA HIS A 5 7.01 -21.48 10.80
C HIS A 5 7.68 -20.90 12.04
N SER A 6 7.38 -19.65 12.40
CA SER A 6 7.93 -18.95 13.58
C SER A 6 6.93 -18.81 14.74
N HIS A 7 5.68 -19.25 14.55
CA HIS A 7 4.56 -19.00 15.47
C HIS A 7 4.39 -17.52 15.82
N MET A 8 4.61 -16.64 14.84
CA MET A 8 4.48 -15.20 14.97
C MET A 8 3.33 -14.69 14.12
N MET A 9 2.68 -13.65 14.59
CA MET A 9 1.80 -12.83 13.77
C MET A 9 2.29 -11.40 13.76
N TYR A 10 2.14 -10.73 12.62
CA TYR A 10 2.50 -9.33 12.41
C TYR A 10 1.27 -8.56 11.94
N PRO A 11 1.13 -7.29 12.35
CA PRO A 11 0.12 -6.43 11.74
C PRO A 11 0.48 -6.25 10.27
N GLY A 12 -0.52 -6.10 9.41
CA GLY A 12 -0.24 -6.01 7.99
C GLY A 12 -1.47 -5.69 7.16
N GLY A 13 -1.31 -5.89 5.87
CA GLY A 13 -2.24 -5.47 4.83
C GLY A 13 -1.88 -4.09 4.29
N ASN A 14 -1.98 -3.92 2.99
CA ASN A 14 -1.52 -2.75 2.21
C ASN A 14 -1.79 -1.40 2.91
N CYS A 15 -3.03 -1.09 3.32
CA CYS A 15 -3.36 0.19 3.95
C CYS A 15 -2.81 0.35 5.39
N VAL A 16 -2.68 -0.73 6.16
CA VAL A 16 -2.06 -0.67 7.50
C VAL A 16 -0.56 -0.46 7.35
N ASN A 17 0.07 -1.16 6.42
CA ASN A 17 1.49 -0.99 6.09
C ASN A 17 1.78 0.47 5.68
N LEU A 18 0.95 1.04 4.80
CA LEU A 18 1.10 2.44 4.41
C LEU A 18 1.06 3.38 5.62
N CYS A 19 0.09 3.21 6.52
CA CYS A 19 0.00 4.05 7.71
C CYS A 19 1.25 3.96 8.58
N ALA A 20 1.76 2.74 8.80
CA ALA A 20 2.98 2.52 9.59
C ALA A 20 4.20 3.15 8.91
N TYR A 21 4.38 2.94 7.60
CA TYR A 21 5.50 3.50 6.85
C TYR A 21 5.45 5.03 6.76
N SER A 22 4.27 5.63 6.56
CA SER A 22 4.14 7.09 6.62
C SER A 22 4.57 7.65 7.99
N ARG A 23 4.25 6.95 9.10
CA ARG A 23 4.73 7.33 10.43
C ARG A 23 6.24 7.20 10.53
N MET A 24 6.82 6.09 10.08
CA MET A 24 8.29 5.88 10.06
C MET A 24 9.00 6.90 9.18
N PHE A 25 8.40 7.30 8.07
CA PHE A 25 8.95 8.29 7.14
C PHE A 25 8.80 9.72 7.63
N GLY A 26 7.98 9.96 8.66
CA GLY A 26 7.87 11.24 9.36
C GLY A 26 6.63 12.07 9.04
N ALA A 27 5.59 11.47 8.45
CA ALA A 27 4.33 12.17 8.23
C ALA A 27 3.67 12.59 9.56
N ASN A 28 3.14 13.81 9.60
CA ASN A 28 2.61 14.39 10.85
C ASN A 28 1.21 13.88 11.18
N ARG A 29 0.35 13.69 10.17
CA ARG A 29 -1.04 13.29 10.37
C ARG A 29 -1.38 12.13 9.45
N ILE A 30 -1.76 11.02 10.04
CA ILE A 30 -2.07 9.77 9.35
C ILE A 30 -3.36 9.23 9.91
N ALA A 31 -4.26 8.76 9.04
CA ALA A 31 -5.51 8.15 9.44
C ALA A 31 -5.73 6.83 8.71
N TYR A 32 -6.24 5.86 9.41
CA TYR A 32 -6.75 4.62 8.86
C TYR A 32 -8.29 4.62 8.90
N MET A 33 -8.90 4.19 7.80
CA MET A 33 -10.35 4.02 7.71
C MET A 33 -10.66 2.60 7.22
N GLY A 34 -11.44 1.85 8.00
CA GLY A 34 -11.74 0.48 7.66
C GLY A 34 -12.66 -0.20 8.66
N TYR A 35 -12.87 -1.50 8.45
CA TYR A 35 -13.61 -2.36 9.35
C TYR A 35 -12.65 -3.33 10.02
N PHE A 36 -12.72 -3.40 11.34
CA PHE A 36 -12.06 -4.40 12.15
C PHE A 36 -13.04 -5.51 12.54
N GLY A 37 -12.53 -6.72 12.70
CA GLY A 37 -13.23 -7.81 13.37
C GLY A 37 -13.35 -7.57 14.88
N SER A 38 -13.86 -8.59 15.59
CA SER A 38 -14.02 -8.57 17.05
C SER A 38 -13.19 -9.68 17.75
N ASP A 39 -12.15 -10.13 17.08
CA ASP A 39 -11.25 -11.18 17.54
C ASP A 39 -9.90 -10.61 18.05
N ASP A 40 -9.06 -11.49 18.60
CA ASP A 40 -7.74 -11.14 19.13
C ASP A 40 -6.81 -10.53 18.06
N ILE A 41 -7.00 -10.88 16.77
CA ILE A 41 -6.24 -10.32 15.64
C ILE A 41 -6.62 -8.85 15.43
N ALA A 42 -7.93 -8.54 15.47
CA ALA A 42 -8.41 -7.16 15.36
C ALA A 42 -7.86 -6.29 16.51
N GLU A 43 -7.95 -6.77 17.76
CA GLU A 43 -7.43 -6.06 18.92
C GLU A 43 -5.92 -5.81 18.82
N PHE A 44 -5.18 -6.78 18.29
CA PHE A 44 -3.74 -6.64 18.07
C PHE A 44 -3.44 -5.52 17.05
N VAL A 45 -4.07 -5.54 15.87
CA VAL A 45 -3.85 -4.50 14.86
C VAL A 45 -4.26 -3.12 15.38
N ILE A 46 -5.40 -3.01 16.07
CA ILE A 46 -5.86 -1.77 16.69
C ILE A 46 -4.84 -1.23 17.69
N SER A 47 -4.28 -2.10 18.54
CA SER A 47 -3.27 -1.68 19.53
C SER A 47 -2.01 -1.12 18.89
N VAL A 48 -1.56 -1.72 17.78
CA VAL A 48 -0.38 -1.24 17.04
C VAL A 48 -0.67 0.12 16.36
N LEU A 49 -1.86 0.28 15.75
CA LEU A 49 -2.24 1.58 15.17
C LEU A 49 -2.30 2.68 16.23
N GLN A 50 -2.77 2.37 17.45
CA GLN A 50 -2.78 3.30 18.57
C GLN A 50 -1.37 3.66 19.04
N GLU A 51 -0.47 2.67 19.16
CA GLU A 51 0.93 2.91 19.52
C GLU A 51 1.65 3.79 18.51
N LEU A 52 1.34 3.61 17.21
CA LEU A 52 1.84 4.45 16.12
C LEU A 52 1.13 5.82 16.02
N GLU A 53 0.20 6.14 16.92
CA GLU A 53 -0.59 7.38 16.92
C GLU A 53 -1.31 7.63 15.58
N ILE A 54 -1.87 6.57 14.99
CA ILE A 54 -2.65 6.65 13.74
C ILE A 54 -4.11 6.91 14.09
N GLU A 55 -4.72 7.92 13.48
CA GLU A 55 -6.13 8.24 13.69
C GLU A 55 -7.03 7.10 13.18
N THR A 56 -7.91 6.57 14.03
CA THR A 56 -8.86 5.50 13.70
C THR A 56 -10.33 5.90 13.91
N VAL A 57 -10.58 7.21 14.04
CA VAL A 57 -11.91 7.75 14.41
C VAL A 57 -13.04 7.42 13.41
N LYS A 58 -12.69 7.01 12.19
CA LYS A 58 -13.62 6.59 11.15
C LYS A 58 -13.68 5.08 10.95
N CYS A 59 -12.97 4.31 11.79
CA CYS A 59 -13.06 2.86 11.77
C CYS A 59 -14.35 2.37 12.43
N LYS A 60 -14.78 1.17 12.02
CA LYS A 60 -15.90 0.45 12.65
C LYS A 60 -15.43 -0.93 13.06
N GLN A 61 -15.91 -1.40 14.20
CA GLN A 61 -15.71 -2.77 14.63
C GLN A 61 -16.98 -3.58 14.35
N LEU A 62 -16.84 -4.71 13.69
CA LEU A 62 -17.93 -5.61 13.33
C LEU A 62 -17.74 -6.96 14.00
N VAL A 63 -18.85 -7.62 14.35
CA VAL A 63 -18.80 -8.97 14.95
C VAL A 63 -18.32 -9.96 13.88
N GLY A 64 -17.22 -10.68 14.16
CA GLY A 64 -16.62 -11.68 13.29
C GLY A 64 -15.11 -11.56 13.22
N GLU A 65 -14.49 -12.38 12.40
CA GLU A 65 -13.04 -12.45 12.22
C GLU A 65 -12.49 -11.22 11.50
N ASN A 66 -11.33 -10.75 11.94
CA ASN A 66 -10.51 -9.81 11.18
C ASN A 66 -9.93 -10.48 9.92
N GLY A 67 -9.53 -9.71 8.93
CA GLY A 67 -8.79 -10.23 7.79
C GLY A 67 -7.41 -10.76 8.21
N TRP A 68 -7.03 -11.94 7.72
CA TRP A 68 -5.70 -12.51 7.91
C TRP A 68 -5.25 -13.27 6.66
N SER A 69 -3.93 -13.40 6.50
CA SER A 69 -3.29 -14.29 5.55
C SER A 69 -2.13 -15.02 6.21
N LYS A 70 -1.91 -16.29 5.81
CA LYS A 70 -0.76 -17.08 6.19
C LYS A 70 0.41 -16.80 5.27
N CYS A 71 1.60 -16.79 5.83
CA CYS A 71 2.83 -16.52 5.10
C CYS A 71 3.95 -17.45 5.56
N THR A 72 4.77 -17.88 4.62
CA THR A 72 6.04 -18.55 4.86
C THR A 72 7.16 -17.78 4.16
N LEU A 73 8.39 -17.94 4.64
CA LEU A 73 9.59 -17.37 4.02
C LEU A 73 10.37 -18.48 3.30
N ASN A 74 10.77 -18.22 2.08
CA ASN A 74 11.67 -19.04 1.32
C ASN A 74 12.88 -18.19 0.90
N GLU A 75 14.03 -18.40 1.55
CA GLU A 75 15.26 -17.61 1.34
C GLU A 75 15.05 -16.08 1.48
N GLY A 76 14.20 -15.67 2.45
CA GLY A 76 13.85 -14.27 2.69
C GLY A 76 12.70 -13.74 1.79
N ASP A 77 12.30 -14.52 0.77
CA ASP A 77 11.16 -14.16 -0.06
C ASP A 77 9.86 -14.76 0.51
N ARG A 78 8.79 -13.94 0.55
CA ARG A 78 7.51 -14.35 1.11
C ARG A 78 6.69 -15.19 0.13
N VAL A 79 6.05 -16.21 0.66
CA VAL A 79 5.07 -17.01 -0.06
C VAL A 79 3.77 -16.98 0.71
N PHE A 80 2.73 -16.43 0.10
CA PHE A 80 1.38 -16.41 0.68
C PHE A 80 0.72 -17.78 0.57
N GLY A 81 0.08 -18.20 1.66
CA GLY A 81 -0.74 -19.41 1.74
C GLY A 81 -2.23 -19.11 1.86
N ASP A 82 -2.89 -19.77 2.80
CA ASP A 82 -4.32 -19.57 3.06
C ASP A 82 -4.62 -18.14 3.57
N TYR A 83 -5.82 -17.67 3.28
CA TYR A 83 -6.35 -16.40 3.78
C TYR A 83 -7.88 -16.49 3.93
N ASN A 84 -8.46 -15.65 4.79
CA ASN A 84 -9.89 -15.66 5.08
C ASN A 84 -10.71 -14.64 4.27
N GLU A 85 -10.27 -14.30 3.05
CA GLU A 85 -10.96 -13.37 2.14
C GLU A 85 -11.28 -12.00 2.79
N GLY A 86 -10.38 -11.52 3.67
CA GLY A 86 -10.52 -10.25 4.35
C GLY A 86 -11.45 -10.26 5.57
N GLY A 87 -11.95 -11.44 6.00
CA GLY A 87 -12.82 -11.57 7.16
C GLY A 87 -14.10 -10.73 7.05
N VAL A 88 -14.44 -9.99 8.12
CA VAL A 88 -15.62 -9.08 8.11
C VAL A 88 -15.52 -8.03 7.01
N ARG A 89 -14.31 -7.62 6.64
CA ARG A 89 -14.06 -6.61 5.61
C ARG A 89 -14.45 -7.12 4.21
N GLY A 90 -14.09 -8.33 3.86
CA GLY A 90 -14.45 -8.95 2.58
C GLY A 90 -15.94 -9.26 2.45
N LYS A 91 -16.61 -9.48 3.57
CA LYS A 91 -18.05 -9.83 3.62
C LYS A 91 -18.98 -8.63 3.74
N THR A 92 -18.47 -7.46 4.12
CA THR A 92 -19.29 -6.26 4.38
C THR A 92 -18.95 -5.16 3.39
N PRO A 93 -19.91 -4.69 2.57
CA PRO A 93 -19.67 -3.59 1.64
C PRO A 93 -19.15 -2.35 2.36
N TYR A 94 -18.10 -1.74 1.80
CA TYR A 94 -17.59 -0.47 2.29
C TYR A 94 -18.33 0.67 1.58
N ILE A 95 -19.04 1.47 2.35
CA ILE A 95 -19.87 2.57 1.82
C ILE A 95 -19.46 3.85 2.54
N LEU A 96 -18.98 4.82 1.77
CA LEU A 96 -18.64 6.15 2.25
C LEU A 96 -19.87 7.05 2.23
N ASP A 97 -20.08 7.74 3.33
CA ASP A 97 -21.06 8.81 3.38
C ASP A 97 -20.41 10.19 3.11
N ARG A 98 -21.25 11.24 3.08
CA ARG A 98 -20.78 12.61 2.87
C ARG A 98 -19.75 13.05 3.90
N PHE A 99 -19.89 12.64 5.17
CA PHE A 99 -18.96 13.05 6.24
C PHE A 99 -17.63 12.32 6.14
N ASP A 100 -17.62 11.11 5.62
CA ASP A 100 -16.40 10.36 5.33
C ASP A 100 -15.62 11.04 4.21
N LEU A 101 -16.28 11.45 3.13
CA LEU A 101 -15.65 12.18 2.04
C LEU A 101 -15.08 13.54 2.50
N GLU A 102 -15.81 14.30 3.33
CA GLU A 102 -15.31 15.55 3.90
C GLU A 102 -14.11 15.33 4.85
N TYR A 103 -14.08 14.21 5.57
CA TYR A 103 -12.94 13.86 6.39
C TYR A 103 -11.72 13.53 5.52
N MET A 104 -11.88 12.73 4.46
CA MET A 104 -10.81 12.37 3.53
C MET A 104 -10.18 13.59 2.83
N LYS A 105 -10.95 14.64 2.53
CA LYS A 105 -10.45 15.89 1.94
C LYS A 105 -9.45 16.66 2.81
N GLN A 106 -9.33 16.31 4.08
CA GLN A 106 -8.36 16.92 4.99
C GLN A 106 -6.94 16.37 4.81
N PHE A 107 -6.78 15.33 4.01
CA PHE A 107 -5.51 14.68 3.72
C PHE A 107 -5.05 15.00 2.29
N ASP A 108 -3.76 14.94 2.07
CA ASP A 108 -3.15 15.23 0.76
C ASP A 108 -3.53 14.21 -0.31
N PHE A 109 -3.70 12.95 0.11
CA PHE A 109 -4.19 11.86 -0.71
C PHE A 109 -4.83 10.77 0.17
N VAL A 110 -5.61 9.91 -0.46
CA VAL A 110 -6.15 8.68 0.14
C VAL A 110 -5.54 7.50 -0.60
N HIS A 111 -5.03 6.54 0.15
CA HIS A 111 -4.52 5.30 -0.44
C HIS A 111 -5.48 4.14 -0.21
N THR A 112 -5.61 3.31 -1.23
CA THR A 112 -6.27 2.00 -1.17
C THR A 112 -5.71 1.12 -2.29
N GLY A 113 -6.16 -0.12 -2.41
CA GLY A 113 -5.62 -1.02 -3.43
C GLY A 113 -6.51 -2.21 -3.71
N ASN A 114 -6.04 -3.05 -4.60
CA ASN A 114 -6.58 -4.37 -4.81
C ASN A 114 -6.60 -5.12 -3.47
N TYR A 115 -7.56 -5.99 -3.25
CA TYR A 115 -7.82 -6.68 -1.97
C TYR A 115 -8.24 -5.77 -0.78
N CYS A 116 -8.40 -4.45 -0.99
CA CYS A 116 -8.97 -3.57 0.03
C CYS A 116 -10.49 -3.50 0.00
N TYR A 117 -11.13 -4.08 -1.00
CA TYR A 117 -12.61 -4.12 -1.19
C TYR A 117 -13.24 -2.73 -1.20
N THR A 118 -12.56 -1.75 -1.81
CA THR A 118 -12.99 -0.34 -1.84
C THR A 118 -13.31 0.16 -3.24
N GLU A 119 -13.21 -0.67 -4.24
CA GLU A 119 -13.30 -0.31 -5.66
C GLU A 119 -14.60 0.43 -5.99
N SER A 120 -15.71 0.04 -5.35
CA SER A 120 -17.02 0.71 -5.52
C SER A 120 -17.01 2.17 -5.04
N GLN A 121 -16.02 2.56 -4.22
CA GLN A 121 -15.90 3.88 -3.64
C GLN A 121 -14.92 4.80 -4.38
N LEU A 122 -14.16 4.30 -5.35
CA LEU A 122 -13.20 5.09 -6.13
C LEU A 122 -13.90 6.23 -6.88
N LYS A 123 -15.03 5.94 -7.53
CA LYS A 123 -15.80 6.97 -8.24
C LYS A 123 -16.33 8.06 -7.31
N PRO A 124 -17.04 7.77 -6.20
CA PRO A 124 -17.45 8.80 -5.23
C PRO A 124 -16.28 9.64 -4.70
N MET A 125 -15.14 9.03 -4.39
CA MET A 125 -13.96 9.76 -3.92
C MET A 125 -13.42 10.71 -4.99
N LYS A 126 -13.29 10.25 -6.25
CA LYS A 126 -12.85 11.11 -7.36
C LYS A 126 -13.81 12.27 -7.61
N GLU A 127 -15.12 12.01 -7.64
CA GLU A 127 -16.16 13.04 -7.81
C GLU A 127 -16.15 14.07 -6.67
N ALA A 128 -15.72 13.67 -5.47
CA ALA A 128 -15.50 14.56 -4.34
C ALA A 128 -14.18 15.37 -4.44
N GLY A 129 -13.34 15.13 -5.45
CA GLY A 129 -12.06 15.81 -5.65
C GLY A 129 -10.90 15.28 -4.79
N ILE A 130 -11.04 14.06 -4.26
CA ILE A 130 -10.01 13.40 -3.47
C ILE A 130 -8.95 12.82 -4.42
N LYS A 131 -7.67 13.06 -4.16
CA LYS A 131 -6.56 12.41 -4.85
C LYS A 131 -6.41 10.99 -4.34
N ILE A 132 -6.43 10.02 -5.24
CA ILE A 132 -6.42 8.60 -4.90
C ILE A 132 -5.10 7.99 -5.37
N SER A 133 -4.34 7.43 -4.43
CA SER A 133 -3.27 6.49 -4.68
C SER A 133 -3.84 5.07 -4.64
N PHE A 134 -3.59 4.27 -5.66
CA PHE A 134 -4.13 2.91 -5.76
C PHE A 134 -3.05 1.91 -6.13
N ASP A 135 -2.95 0.87 -5.33
CA ASP A 135 -2.09 -0.28 -5.63
C ASP A 135 -2.89 -1.37 -6.35
N PHE A 136 -2.56 -1.58 -7.62
CA PHE A 136 -3.16 -2.61 -8.46
C PHE A 136 -2.54 -4.00 -8.23
N SER A 137 -1.47 -4.10 -7.40
CA SER A 137 -0.76 -5.36 -7.18
C SER A 137 -0.14 -5.94 -8.47
N ASP A 138 0.05 -7.25 -8.52
CA ASP A 138 0.66 -7.99 -9.63
C ASP A 138 -0.35 -8.80 -10.47
N ASP A 139 -1.58 -8.96 -9.99
CA ASP A 139 -2.60 -9.86 -10.58
C ASP A 139 -3.85 -9.11 -11.07
N SER A 140 -3.71 -7.90 -11.55
CA SER A 140 -4.84 -7.16 -12.10
C SER A 140 -5.02 -7.40 -13.59
N SER A 141 -6.22 -7.85 -13.99
CA SER A 141 -6.55 -8.03 -15.40
C SER A 141 -6.69 -6.70 -16.14
N LYS A 142 -6.61 -6.75 -17.48
CA LYS A 142 -6.83 -5.57 -18.31
C LYS A 142 -8.20 -4.93 -18.06
N GLU A 143 -9.24 -5.75 -17.90
CA GLU A 143 -10.60 -5.31 -17.60
C GLU A 143 -10.68 -4.62 -16.23
N TYR A 144 -9.92 -5.08 -15.25
CA TYR A 144 -9.82 -4.46 -13.94
C TYR A 144 -9.19 -3.06 -14.04
N TYR A 145 -8.09 -2.93 -14.79
CA TYR A 145 -7.47 -1.63 -15.05
C TYR A 145 -8.42 -0.67 -15.76
N GLU A 146 -9.06 -1.10 -16.87
CA GLU A 146 -10.00 -0.28 -17.64
C GLU A 146 -11.18 0.20 -16.79
N LYS A 147 -11.60 -0.61 -15.82
CA LYS A 147 -12.74 -0.30 -14.95
C LYS A 147 -12.39 0.69 -13.84
N TYR A 148 -11.20 0.61 -13.25
CA TYR A 148 -10.89 1.32 -12.02
C TYR A 148 -9.82 2.41 -12.16
N ALA A 149 -8.86 2.27 -13.07
CA ALA A 149 -7.83 3.28 -13.27
C ALA A 149 -8.36 4.68 -13.66
N PRO A 150 -9.51 4.82 -14.36
CA PRO A 150 -10.08 6.14 -14.62
C PRO A 150 -10.41 6.97 -13.37
N TYR A 151 -10.52 6.35 -12.21
CA TYR A 151 -10.81 7.05 -10.95
C TYR A 151 -9.57 7.35 -10.11
N VAL A 152 -8.43 6.80 -10.48
CA VAL A 152 -7.18 6.86 -9.73
C VAL A 152 -6.34 8.07 -10.16
N THR A 153 -5.62 8.68 -9.22
CA THR A 153 -4.66 9.77 -9.49
C THR A 153 -3.24 9.22 -9.65
N TYR A 154 -2.83 8.35 -8.74
CA TYR A 154 -1.50 7.74 -8.68
C TYR A 154 -1.65 6.22 -8.68
N ALA A 155 -1.22 5.58 -9.77
CA ALA A 155 -1.34 4.14 -9.95
C ALA A 155 -0.01 3.43 -9.69
N PHE A 156 -0.05 2.40 -8.87
CA PHE A 156 1.10 1.54 -8.56
C PHE A 156 0.77 0.10 -8.95
N CYS A 157 1.73 -0.59 -9.54
CA CYS A 157 1.60 -1.99 -9.93
C CYS A 157 2.93 -2.71 -9.69
N SER A 158 2.90 -4.02 -9.52
CA SER A 158 4.07 -4.89 -9.62
C SER A 158 4.11 -5.52 -11.01
N PHE A 159 5.31 -5.72 -11.56
CA PHE A 159 5.48 -6.22 -12.92
C PHE A 159 6.78 -7.01 -13.07
N ASP A 160 6.69 -8.23 -13.55
CA ASP A 160 7.87 -9.11 -13.71
C ASP A 160 8.35 -9.26 -15.16
N GLY A 161 7.87 -8.46 -16.10
CA GLY A 161 8.27 -8.48 -17.51
C GLY A 161 9.61 -7.77 -17.80
N ASP A 162 10.00 -7.77 -19.06
CA ASP A 162 11.14 -6.99 -19.54
C ASP A 162 10.83 -5.46 -19.53
N GLU A 163 11.84 -4.66 -19.84
CA GLU A 163 11.73 -3.20 -19.77
C GLU A 163 10.81 -2.61 -20.84
N ASP A 164 10.80 -3.19 -22.04
CA ASP A 164 9.95 -2.70 -23.13
C ASP A 164 8.48 -3.01 -22.85
N ALA A 165 8.17 -4.20 -22.38
CA ALA A 165 6.84 -4.57 -21.92
C ALA A 165 6.39 -3.70 -20.73
N ALA A 166 7.29 -3.38 -19.79
CA ALA A 166 7.00 -2.48 -18.68
C ALA A 166 6.62 -1.08 -19.17
N LYS A 167 7.36 -0.52 -20.13
CA LYS A 167 7.06 0.80 -20.72
C LYS A 167 5.73 0.82 -21.47
N GLU A 168 5.39 -0.23 -22.19
CA GLU A 168 4.09 -0.35 -22.86
C GLU A 168 2.95 -0.45 -21.83
N HIS A 169 3.13 -1.21 -20.76
CA HIS A 169 2.15 -1.29 -19.68
C HIS A 169 1.95 0.07 -18.98
N LEU A 170 3.02 0.81 -18.71
CA LEU A 170 2.94 2.17 -18.12
C LEU A 170 2.16 3.13 -19.01
N LYS A 171 2.40 3.14 -20.32
CA LYS A 171 1.66 3.97 -21.28
C LYS A 171 0.17 3.57 -21.33
N PHE A 172 -0.11 2.28 -21.35
CA PHE A 172 -1.48 1.77 -21.31
C PHE A 172 -2.20 2.26 -20.06
N MET A 173 -1.63 2.05 -18.88
CA MET A 173 -2.22 2.48 -17.61
C MET A 173 -2.41 4.00 -17.55
N TYR A 174 -1.43 4.76 -18.00
CA TYR A 174 -1.53 6.22 -18.05
C TYR A 174 -2.68 6.68 -18.96
N SER A 175 -2.87 6.02 -20.10
CA SER A 175 -3.95 6.34 -21.04
C SER A 175 -5.36 6.17 -20.45
N LEU A 176 -5.50 5.43 -19.37
CA LEU A 176 -6.76 5.22 -18.66
C LEU A 176 -7.14 6.35 -17.69
N GLY A 177 -6.20 7.25 -17.34
CA GLY A 177 -6.52 8.45 -16.57
C GLY A 177 -5.65 8.84 -15.39
N PRO A 178 -4.79 7.98 -14.82
CA PRO A 178 -3.86 8.38 -13.78
C PRO A 178 -2.89 9.48 -14.24
N GLU A 179 -2.50 10.37 -13.32
CA GLU A 179 -1.51 11.43 -13.55
C GLU A 179 -0.06 10.94 -13.43
N LEU A 180 0.13 9.78 -12.81
CA LEU A 180 1.42 9.15 -12.57
C LEU A 180 1.22 7.64 -12.41
N VAL A 181 2.04 6.86 -13.10
CA VAL A 181 2.01 5.39 -13.03
C VAL A 181 3.38 4.84 -12.70
N SER A 182 3.45 3.91 -11.76
CA SER A 182 4.67 3.25 -11.30
C SER A 182 4.58 1.74 -11.42
N LEU A 183 5.64 1.11 -11.90
CA LEU A 183 5.84 -0.34 -11.87
C LEU A 183 7.05 -0.68 -11.01
N THR A 184 6.84 -1.41 -9.93
CA THR A 184 7.92 -2.05 -9.17
C THR A 184 8.27 -3.38 -9.79
N ARG A 185 9.57 -3.73 -9.81
CA ARG A 185 10.13 -4.89 -10.50
C ARG A 185 11.09 -5.68 -9.62
N GLY A 186 10.80 -5.74 -8.31
CA GLY A 186 11.65 -6.39 -7.31
C GLY A 186 13.08 -5.85 -7.34
N SER A 187 14.08 -6.72 -7.38
CA SER A 187 15.50 -6.36 -7.43
C SER A 187 15.93 -5.58 -8.67
N LYS A 188 15.09 -5.53 -9.71
CA LYS A 188 15.32 -4.70 -10.91
C LYS A 188 14.98 -3.22 -10.68
N GLY A 189 14.42 -2.85 -9.51
CA GLY A 189 14.02 -1.50 -9.17
C GLY A 189 12.62 -1.14 -9.68
N CYS A 190 12.44 0.09 -10.14
CA CYS A 190 11.15 0.54 -10.65
C CYS A 190 11.28 1.40 -11.91
N ILE A 191 10.18 1.51 -12.64
CA ILE A 191 10.01 2.46 -13.73
C ILE A 191 8.70 3.21 -13.49
N MET A 192 8.74 4.54 -13.67
CA MET A 192 7.57 5.41 -13.53
C MET A 192 7.36 6.22 -14.81
N TYR A 193 6.11 6.57 -15.11
CA TYR A 193 5.73 7.37 -16.26
C TYR A 193 4.74 8.47 -15.85
N ASP A 194 5.01 9.70 -16.28
CA ASP A 194 4.21 10.89 -15.95
C ASP A 194 3.42 11.46 -17.14
N GLY A 195 3.42 10.73 -18.26
CA GLY A 195 2.80 11.13 -19.53
C GLY A 195 3.78 11.77 -20.52
N GLU A 196 4.91 12.26 -20.06
CA GLU A 196 5.94 12.90 -20.89
C GLU A 196 7.20 12.06 -20.97
N GLN A 197 7.70 11.55 -19.84
CA GLN A 197 8.95 10.81 -19.78
C GLN A 197 8.91 9.64 -18.79
N PHE A 198 9.83 8.72 -18.99
CA PHE A 198 10.06 7.61 -18.08
C PHE A 198 11.16 7.95 -17.08
N TYR A 199 10.95 7.52 -15.84
CA TYR A 199 11.91 7.63 -14.76
C TYR A 199 12.26 6.22 -14.29
N ALA A 200 13.52 5.84 -14.37
CA ALA A 200 13.99 4.55 -13.88
C ALA A 200 14.80 4.75 -12.60
N GLN A 201 14.53 3.93 -11.60
CA GLN A 201 15.28 3.90 -10.35
C GLN A 201 15.72 2.45 -10.08
N PRO A 202 17.01 2.16 -10.06
CA PRO A 202 17.52 0.88 -9.61
C PRO A 202 17.13 0.59 -8.16
N ALA A 203 16.99 -0.69 -7.82
CA ALA A 203 16.81 -1.07 -6.41
C ALA A 203 18.07 -0.73 -5.62
N THR A 204 17.89 -0.23 -4.41
CA THR A 204 18.99 -0.09 -3.46
C THR A 204 19.33 -1.48 -2.94
N MET A 205 20.55 -1.93 -3.17
CA MET A 205 21.02 -3.23 -2.72
C MET A 205 21.40 -3.21 -1.25
N ILE A 206 21.08 -4.29 -0.55
CA ILE A 206 21.44 -4.54 0.85
C ILE A 206 22.18 -5.89 0.95
N ASP A 207 23.01 -6.05 1.97
CA ASP A 207 23.83 -7.24 2.16
C ASP A 207 22.99 -8.45 2.62
N GLU A 208 21.96 -8.21 3.41
CA GLU A 208 21.09 -9.25 3.98
C GLU A 208 19.63 -8.83 3.91
N VAL A 209 18.80 -9.69 3.31
CA VAL A 209 17.34 -9.56 3.29
C VAL A 209 16.78 -10.46 4.38
N VAL A 210 16.04 -9.88 5.33
CA VAL A 210 15.34 -10.60 6.39
C VAL A 210 13.96 -11.02 5.90
N ASP A 211 13.18 -10.08 5.38
CA ASP A 211 11.82 -10.31 4.89
C ASP A 211 11.46 -9.28 3.82
N THR A 212 10.90 -9.73 2.69
CA THR A 212 10.43 -8.83 1.64
C THR A 212 8.99 -8.37 1.81
N MET A 213 8.33 -8.74 2.95
CA MET A 213 6.98 -8.31 3.27
C MET A 213 6.88 -6.78 3.34
N GLY A 214 5.93 -6.21 2.62
CA GLY A 214 5.72 -4.76 2.61
C GLY A 214 6.75 -3.94 1.84
N ALA A 215 7.72 -4.56 1.14
CA ALA A 215 8.70 -3.82 0.35
C ALA A 215 8.04 -2.93 -0.72
N GLY A 216 7.03 -3.45 -1.43
CA GLY A 216 6.23 -2.67 -2.39
C GLY A 216 5.45 -1.54 -1.72
N ASP A 217 4.77 -1.85 -0.60
CA ASP A 217 3.99 -0.87 0.17
C ASP A 217 4.89 0.26 0.72
N SER A 218 6.09 -0.09 1.21
CA SER A 218 7.04 0.88 1.73
C SER A 218 7.62 1.78 0.65
N PHE A 219 7.91 1.23 -0.53
CA PHE A 219 8.31 2.00 -1.70
C PHE A 219 7.22 3.00 -2.11
N LEU A 220 5.99 2.52 -2.29
CA LEU A 220 4.83 3.33 -2.64
C LEU A 220 4.62 4.45 -1.62
N THR A 221 4.61 4.11 -0.34
CA THR A 221 4.36 5.06 0.75
C THR A 221 5.39 6.17 0.79
N SER A 222 6.66 5.80 0.88
CA SER A 222 7.75 6.79 0.97
C SER A 222 7.90 7.63 -0.30
N PHE A 223 7.61 7.03 -1.49
CA PHE A 223 7.50 7.80 -2.72
C PHE A 223 6.40 8.86 -2.60
N MET A 224 5.18 8.49 -2.20
CA MET A 224 4.05 9.41 -2.12
C MET A 224 4.29 10.52 -1.10
N ASP A 225 4.76 10.19 0.10
CA ASP A 225 5.01 11.16 1.14
C ASP A 225 6.11 12.16 0.73
N CYS A 226 7.22 11.68 0.15
CA CYS A 226 8.28 12.53 -0.35
C CYS A 226 7.80 13.39 -1.54
N TYR A 227 7.11 12.80 -2.50
CA TYR A 227 6.63 13.49 -3.71
C TYR A 227 5.68 14.65 -3.37
N ILE A 228 4.70 14.40 -2.51
CA ILE A 228 3.77 15.44 -2.06
C ILE A 228 4.51 16.55 -1.29
N ASP A 229 5.46 16.19 -0.41
CA ASP A 229 6.28 17.16 0.32
C ASP A 229 7.14 18.03 -0.62
N GLN A 230 7.78 17.42 -1.63
CA GLN A 230 8.56 18.16 -2.64
C GLN A 230 7.67 19.13 -3.43
N LEU A 231 6.49 18.71 -3.87
CA LEU A 231 5.56 19.58 -4.58
C LEU A 231 5.09 20.75 -3.70
N LYS A 232 4.81 20.52 -2.41
CA LYS A 232 4.46 21.59 -1.46
C LYS A 232 5.59 22.59 -1.24
N LYS A 233 6.83 22.16 -1.37
CA LYS A 233 8.02 23.02 -1.34
C LYS A 233 8.27 23.78 -2.65
N GLY A 234 7.44 23.56 -3.66
CA GLY A 234 7.56 24.21 -4.97
C GLY A 234 8.64 23.61 -5.88
N VAL A 235 9.05 22.37 -5.62
CA VAL A 235 9.98 21.65 -6.50
C VAL A 235 9.23 21.25 -7.76
N GLU A 236 9.86 21.41 -8.93
CA GLU A 236 9.30 21.04 -10.22
C GLU A 236 9.03 19.52 -10.29
N LYS A 237 7.93 19.13 -10.94
CA LYS A 237 7.44 17.72 -10.99
C LYS A 237 8.53 16.71 -11.36
N PRO A 238 9.36 16.92 -12.41
CA PRO A 238 10.40 15.95 -12.77
C PRO A 238 11.45 15.73 -11.68
N ASP A 239 11.85 16.78 -10.96
CA ASP A 239 12.85 16.70 -9.92
C ASP A 239 12.26 16.14 -8.62
N ALA A 240 11.01 16.46 -8.32
CA ALA A 240 10.24 15.85 -7.24
C ALA A 240 10.13 14.33 -7.45
N ILE A 241 9.82 13.86 -8.66
CA ILE A 241 9.77 12.43 -8.98
C ILE A 241 11.13 11.77 -8.77
N ARG A 242 12.22 12.32 -9.34
CA ARG A 242 13.57 11.73 -9.21
C ARG A 242 14.01 11.61 -7.75
N THR A 243 13.83 12.67 -6.99
CA THR A 243 14.17 12.70 -5.57
C THR A 243 13.37 11.64 -4.80
N SER A 244 12.07 11.59 -5.03
CA SER A 244 11.18 10.67 -4.32
C SER A 244 11.44 9.21 -4.67
N LEU A 245 11.77 8.90 -5.92
CA LEU A 245 12.15 7.55 -6.32
C LEU A 245 13.43 7.07 -5.62
N ALA A 246 14.43 7.95 -5.51
CA ALA A 246 15.68 7.63 -4.82
C ALA A 246 15.47 7.37 -3.32
N GLU A 247 14.67 8.20 -2.65
CA GLU A 247 14.34 8.02 -1.23
C GLU A 247 13.47 6.77 -1.01
N ALA A 248 12.50 6.52 -1.88
CA ALA A 248 11.64 5.33 -1.81
C ALA A 248 12.45 4.03 -1.97
N SER A 249 13.41 3.98 -2.88
CA SER A 249 14.29 2.82 -3.06
C SER A 249 15.12 2.53 -1.80
N LYS A 250 15.65 3.56 -1.13
CA LYS A 250 16.41 3.40 0.12
C LYS A 250 15.52 2.93 1.26
N PHE A 251 14.32 3.51 1.39
CA PHE A 251 13.40 3.14 2.44
C PHE A 251 12.89 1.70 2.28
N ALA A 252 12.55 1.29 1.06
CA ALA A 252 12.15 -0.09 0.77
C ALA A 252 13.28 -1.09 1.09
N ALA A 253 14.53 -0.75 0.78
CA ALA A 253 15.69 -1.56 1.15
C ALA A 253 15.83 -1.69 2.68
N HIS A 254 15.63 -0.60 3.43
CA HIS A 254 15.62 -0.64 4.89
C HIS A 254 14.49 -1.53 5.44
N VAL A 255 13.28 -1.44 4.89
CA VAL A 255 12.15 -2.28 5.32
C VAL A 255 12.47 -3.77 5.14
N CYS A 256 13.15 -4.16 4.07
CA CYS A 256 13.57 -5.55 3.86
C CYS A 256 14.57 -6.09 4.93
N THR A 257 15.06 -5.27 5.85
CA THR A 257 15.87 -5.69 7.01
C THR A 257 15.05 -5.93 8.29
N LEU A 258 13.74 -5.76 8.23
CA LEU A 258 12.82 -5.93 9.37
C LEU A 258 12.11 -7.28 9.28
N ASP A 259 11.69 -7.81 10.43
CA ASP A 259 10.79 -8.95 10.48
C ASP A 259 9.34 -8.52 10.22
N GLY A 260 8.62 -9.25 9.40
CA GLY A 260 7.30 -8.85 8.94
C GLY A 260 7.38 -7.55 8.12
N ALA A 261 6.25 -6.88 7.90
CA ALA A 261 6.25 -5.65 7.11
C ALA A 261 7.00 -4.49 7.80
N PHE A 262 6.77 -4.30 9.10
CA PHE A 262 7.34 -3.17 9.87
C PHE A 262 7.61 -3.51 11.35
N GLY A 263 7.82 -4.77 11.64
CA GLY A 263 8.00 -5.25 13.00
C GLY A 263 6.68 -5.45 13.75
N TYR A 264 6.68 -5.18 15.07
CA TYR A 264 5.51 -5.37 15.93
C TYR A 264 5.01 -6.81 16.01
N GLY A 265 5.90 -7.79 15.86
CA GLY A 265 5.55 -9.20 15.94
C GLY A 265 5.00 -9.61 17.31
N ARG A 266 4.01 -10.49 17.31
CA ARG A 266 3.43 -11.09 18.52
C ARG A 266 3.37 -12.60 18.37
N THR A 267 3.73 -13.33 19.44
CA THR A 267 3.62 -14.79 19.45
C THR A 267 2.16 -15.23 19.39
N ILE A 268 1.87 -16.21 18.56
CA ILE A 268 0.56 -16.83 18.45
C ILE A 268 0.35 -17.74 19.68
N THR A 269 -0.65 -17.43 20.49
CA THR A 269 -0.93 -18.16 21.74
C THR A 269 -2.09 -19.15 21.61
N ARG A 270 -2.80 -19.14 20.48
CA ARG A 270 -3.92 -20.05 20.17
C ARG A 270 -3.81 -20.49 18.72
N GLU A 271 -4.36 -21.67 18.37
CA GLU A 271 -4.55 -22.06 16.97
C GLU A 271 -5.52 -21.08 16.29
N ILE A 272 -5.12 -20.56 15.13
CA ILE A 272 -5.89 -19.64 14.29
C ILE A 272 -6.40 -20.42 13.07
#